data_c0763037ad868816e0c16382c6d77fff
#
_entry.id   c0763037ad868816e0c16382c6d77fff
#
_cell.length_a   1.000
_cell.length_b   1.000
_cell.length_c   1.000
_cell.angle_alpha   90.00
_cell.angle_beta   90.00
_cell.angle_gamma   90.00
#
_symmetry.space_group_name_H-M   'P 1'
#
loop_
_entity.id
_entity.type
_entity.pdbx_description
1 polymer ?
#
loop_
_entity_poly.entity_id
_entity_poly.type
_entity_poly.pdbx_seq_one_letter_code
_entity_poly.pdbx_strand_id
1 'polypeptide(L)'
;MKKITMIVMLISALASSQSEKKQIAQISKFQKELNDGYTNKKETPLRGDNYTKFTKHPFFPVDLKYRIKAQFTRTENSVPFDLMTSSGETKPYRAFGNATFALNGVTYILNIYQSLDLVKTRGYEDYLFLPFRDETNGKETYGGGKYIDLRIPDGNEIVIDFNQSYQPYCAYNAYDYSCPIVPEENFLPLRIEAGVMYDDVYHD
;
A
#
# COMPACT_ATOMS: atom_id res chain seq x y z
N MET A 1 -29.21 -30.94 -21.59
CA MET A 1 -28.73 -30.26 -20.37
C MET A 1 -27.20 -30.27 -20.23
N LYS A 2 -26.46 -31.39 -20.46
CA LYS A 2 -24.96 -31.41 -20.30
C LYS A 2 -24.16 -30.39 -21.14
N LYS A 3 -24.63 -30.06 -22.39
CA LYS A 3 -23.91 -29.11 -23.28
C LYS A 3 -24.01 -27.65 -22.80
N ILE A 4 -25.12 -27.24 -22.20
CA ILE A 4 -25.33 -25.87 -21.69
C ILE A 4 -24.46 -25.64 -20.44
N THR A 5 -24.38 -26.62 -19.55
CA THR A 5 -23.55 -26.55 -18.34
C THR A 5 -22.07 -26.38 -18.68
N MET A 6 -21.57 -27.05 -19.70
CA MET A 6 -20.16 -26.95 -20.14
C MET A 6 -19.83 -25.59 -20.76
N ILE A 7 -20.75 -24.97 -21.51
CA ILE A 7 -20.56 -23.63 -22.10
C ILE A 7 -20.49 -22.56 -20.97
N VAL A 8 -21.37 -22.65 -19.96
CA VAL A 8 -21.37 -21.69 -18.84
C VAL A 8 -20.06 -21.77 -18.03
N MET A 9 -19.49 -22.97 -17.79
CA MET A 9 -18.20 -23.14 -17.14
C MET A 9 -17.05 -22.54 -17.97
N LEU A 10 -17.07 -22.68 -19.29
CA LEU A 10 -16.03 -22.10 -20.15
C LEU A 10 -16.05 -20.57 -20.14
N ILE A 11 -17.24 -19.96 -20.17
CA ILE A 11 -17.39 -18.49 -20.14
C ILE A 11 -16.92 -17.92 -18.80
N SER A 12 -17.24 -18.57 -17.67
CA SER A 12 -16.81 -18.12 -16.35
C SER A 12 -15.28 -18.21 -16.18
N ALA A 13 -14.64 -19.26 -16.68
CA ALA A 13 -13.18 -19.41 -16.64
C ALA A 13 -12.45 -18.35 -17.48
N LEU A 14 -12.98 -18.01 -18.65
CA LEU A 14 -12.44 -16.95 -19.51
C LEU A 14 -12.58 -15.56 -18.88
N ALA A 15 -13.72 -15.29 -18.25
CA ALA A 15 -13.96 -14.02 -17.56
C ALA A 15 -13.03 -13.86 -16.33
N SER A 16 -12.82 -14.92 -15.56
CA SER A 16 -11.87 -14.92 -14.43
C SER A 16 -10.44 -14.65 -14.90
N SER A 17 -9.96 -15.37 -15.91
CA SER A 17 -8.62 -15.19 -16.48
C SER A 17 -8.40 -13.77 -17.03
N GLN A 18 -9.40 -13.17 -17.66
CA GLN A 18 -9.30 -11.80 -18.15
C GLN A 18 -9.27 -10.77 -17.01
N SER A 19 -10.03 -11.02 -15.92
CA SER A 19 -9.99 -10.21 -14.70
C SER A 19 -8.61 -10.24 -14.04
N GLU A 20 -8.03 -11.44 -13.87
CA GLU A 20 -6.70 -11.61 -13.29
C GLU A 20 -5.61 -10.91 -14.13
N LYS A 21 -5.62 -11.06 -15.44
CA LYS A 21 -4.69 -10.35 -16.33
C LYS A 21 -4.77 -8.83 -16.18
N LYS A 22 -5.99 -8.29 -16.02
CA LYS A 22 -6.20 -6.86 -15.79
C LYS A 22 -5.62 -6.42 -14.45
N GLN A 23 -5.82 -7.21 -13.40
CA GLN A 23 -5.27 -6.93 -12.07
C GLN A 23 -3.74 -6.95 -12.07
N ILE A 24 -3.12 -7.96 -12.68
CA ILE A 24 -1.66 -8.05 -12.83
C ILE A 24 -1.12 -6.85 -13.63
N ALA A 25 -1.81 -6.44 -14.69
CA ALA A 25 -1.40 -5.27 -15.48
C ALA A 25 -1.49 -3.96 -14.66
N GLN A 26 -2.47 -3.81 -13.77
CA GLN A 26 -2.57 -2.67 -12.87
C GLN A 26 -1.40 -2.64 -11.86
N ILE A 27 -1.06 -3.79 -11.27
CA ILE A 27 0.08 -3.92 -10.35
C ILE A 27 1.38 -3.59 -11.08
N SER A 28 1.60 -4.16 -12.26
CA SER A 28 2.82 -3.90 -13.07
C SER A 28 2.94 -2.43 -13.47
N LYS A 29 1.81 -1.77 -13.77
CA LYS A 29 1.77 -0.35 -14.06
C LYS A 29 2.21 0.45 -12.82
N PHE A 30 1.66 0.16 -11.65
CA PHE A 30 2.04 0.82 -10.39
C PHE A 30 3.53 0.67 -10.10
N GLN A 31 4.07 -0.55 -10.20
CA GLN A 31 5.50 -0.82 -9.96
C GLN A 31 6.40 -0.06 -10.93
N LYS A 32 5.97 0.05 -12.20
CA LYS A 32 6.67 0.86 -13.20
C LYS A 32 6.63 2.35 -12.84
N GLU A 33 5.47 2.89 -12.50
CA GLU A 33 5.30 4.30 -12.14
C GLU A 33 6.12 4.65 -10.89
N LEU A 34 6.17 3.75 -9.89
CA LEU A 34 7.03 3.93 -8.72
C LEU A 34 8.51 4.03 -9.13
N ASN A 35 9.00 3.13 -9.98
CA ASN A 35 10.37 3.18 -10.49
C ASN A 35 10.64 4.44 -11.32
N ASP A 36 9.70 4.81 -12.19
CA ASP A 36 9.82 6.03 -13.03
C ASP A 36 9.96 7.28 -12.17
N GLY A 37 9.20 7.40 -11.07
CA GLY A 37 9.30 8.51 -10.11
C GLY A 37 10.67 8.58 -9.43
N TYR A 38 11.25 7.43 -9.06
CA TYR A 38 12.58 7.39 -8.42
C TYR A 38 13.73 7.66 -9.42
N THR A 39 13.56 7.38 -10.71
CA THR A 39 14.53 7.71 -11.75
C THR A 39 14.33 9.13 -12.31
N ASN A 40 13.21 9.78 -12.05
CA ASN A 40 12.95 11.14 -12.46
C ASN A 40 13.64 12.14 -11.51
N LYS A 41 14.65 12.86 -12.02
CA LYS A 41 15.47 13.80 -11.25
C LYS A 41 14.68 14.91 -10.52
N LYS A 42 13.45 15.19 -10.95
CA LYS A 42 12.60 16.24 -10.36
C LYS A 42 11.68 15.70 -9.23
N GLU A 43 11.49 14.40 -9.16
CA GLU A 43 10.50 13.75 -8.28
C GLU A 43 11.16 12.82 -7.26
N THR A 44 12.36 12.33 -7.57
CA THR A 44 13.07 11.34 -6.76
C THR A 44 13.40 11.86 -5.35
N PRO A 45 13.20 11.05 -4.30
CA PRO A 45 13.73 11.35 -2.98
C PRO A 45 15.25 11.12 -2.88
N LEU A 46 15.84 10.43 -3.84
CA LEU A 46 17.27 10.05 -3.81
C LEU A 46 18.18 11.24 -4.05
N ARG A 47 19.31 11.29 -3.35
CA ARG A 47 20.35 12.32 -3.50
C ARG A 47 21.70 11.72 -3.86
N GLY A 48 22.55 12.54 -4.46
CA GLY A 48 23.96 12.24 -4.71
C GLY A 48 24.18 10.87 -5.34
N ASP A 49 25.03 10.07 -4.73
CA ASP A 49 25.40 8.74 -5.18
C ASP A 49 24.23 7.75 -5.16
N ASN A 50 23.28 7.90 -4.23
CA ASN A 50 22.10 7.06 -4.15
C ASN A 50 21.24 7.19 -5.41
N TYR A 51 21.09 8.42 -5.94
CA TYR A 51 20.40 8.63 -7.22
C TYR A 51 21.13 7.97 -8.38
N THR A 52 22.46 8.06 -8.42
CA THR A 52 23.24 7.50 -9.54
C THR A 52 23.31 5.96 -9.51
N LYS A 53 23.23 5.36 -8.34
CA LYS A 53 23.24 3.89 -8.13
C LYS A 53 21.88 3.25 -8.31
N PHE A 54 20.81 4.02 -8.13
CA PHE A 54 19.44 3.48 -8.23
C PHE A 54 19.12 3.08 -9.66
N THR A 55 18.63 1.87 -9.83
CA THR A 55 18.16 1.37 -11.14
C THR A 55 16.65 1.07 -11.10
N LYS A 56 16.21 0.37 -10.08
CA LYS A 56 14.81 0.02 -9.85
C LYS A 56 14.64 -0.54 -8.44
N HIS A 57 13.43 -0.47 -7.90
CA HIS A 57 13.07 -1.20 -6.69
C HIS A 57 13.03 -2.70 -6.95
N PRO A 58 13.54 -3.51 -6.02
CA PRO A 58 13.16 -4.91 -5.96
C PRO A 58 11.71 -5.04 -5.49
N PHE A 59 10.98 -6.01 -6.03
CA PHE A 59 9.61 -6.33 -5.64
C PHE A 59 9.50 -7.82 -5.38
N PHE A 60 8.61 -8.18 -4.45
CA PHE A 60 8.13 -9.56 -4.39
C PHE A 60 7.42 -9.94 -5.70
N PRO A 61 7.42 -11.23 -6.09
CA PRO A 61 6.59 -11.71 -7.19
C PRO A 61 5.12 -11.33 -6.98
N VAL A 62 4.44 -10.91 -8.05
CA VAL A 62 3.03 -10.58 -7.97
C VAL A 62 2.21 -11.82 -7.60
N ASP A 63 1.45 -11.73 -6.51
CA ASP A 63 0.55 -12.78 -6.06
C ASP A 63 -0.82 -12.19 -5.73
N LEU A 64 -1.83 -12.56 -6.50
CA LEU A 64 -3.18 -12.03 -6.36
C LEU A 64 -3.88 -12.42 -5.05
N LYS A 65 -3.35 -13.40 -4.28
CA LYS A 65 -3.85 -13.68 -2.91
C LYS A 65 -3.69 -12.47 -1.99
N TYR A 66 -2.76 -11.57 -2.30
CA TYR A 66 -2.52 -10.32 -1.57
C TYR A 66 -3.29 -9.11 -2.13
N ARG A 67 -4.17 -9.32 -3.11
CA ARG A 67 -5.15 -8.33 -3.56
C ARG A 67 -6.51 -8.67 -2.96
N ILE A 68 -6.84 -8.06 -1.86
CA ILE A 68 -7.92 -8.47 -0.96
C ILE A 68 -9.08 -7.49 -1.04
N LYS A 69 -10.30 -8.01 -1.21
CA LYS A 69 -11.53 -7.27 -0.94
C LYS A 69 -11.81 -7.35 0.56
N ALA A 70 -11.68 -6.22 1.24
CA ALA A 70 -11.95 -6.09 2.66
C ALA A 70 -13.32 -5.46 2.91
N GLN A 71 -13.98 -5.86 3.99
CA GLN A 71 -15.14 -5.15 4.52
C GLN A 71 -14.65 -3.82 5.10
N PHE A 72 -15.13 -2.72 4.55
CA PHE A 72 -14.84 -1.38 5.04
C PHE A 72 -15.92 -0.92 6.03
N THR A 73 -15.50 -0.43 7.17
CA THR A 73 -16.38 0.20 8.17
C THR A 73 -15.84 1.60 8.45
N ARG A 74 -16.65 2.61 8.17
CA ARG A 74 -16.31 4.01 8.47
C ARG A 74 -16.37 4.27 9.96
N THR A 75 -15.40 5.01 10.49
CA THR A 75 -15.43 5.48 11.89
C THR A 75 -16.21 6.80 11.94
N GLU A 76 -17.43 6.72 12.45
CA GLU A 76 -18.23 7.91 12.66
C GLU A 76 -17.64 8.78 13.79
N ASN A 77 -17.71 10.10 13.64
CA ASN A 77 -17.23 11.07 14.64
C ASN A 77 -15.77 10.86 15.10
N SER A 78 -14.91 10.40 14.19
CA SER A 78 -13.47 10.22 14.49
C SER A 78 -12.84 11.54 14.91
N VAL A 79 -12.27 11.56 16.11
CA VAL A 79 -11.55 12.71 16.64
C VAL A 79 -10.18 12.84 15.94
N PRO A 80 -9.79 14.04 15.51
CA PRO A 80 -8.42 14.28 15.04
C PRO A 80 -7.38 13.95 16.10
N PHE A 81 -6.24 13.45 15.68
CA PHE A 81 -5.08 13.19 16.52
C PHE A 81 -3.78 13.52 15.79
N ASP A 82 -2.73 13.70 16.53
CA ASP A 82 -1.40 13.98 16.00
C ASP A 82 -0.63 12.68 15.78
N LEU A 83 -0.43 12.31 14.50
CA LEU A 83 0.37 11.15 14.12
C LEU A 83 1.85 11.52 14.09
N MET A 84 2.65 10.79 14.86
CA MET A 84 4.11 10.96 14.92
C MET A 84 4.76 10.67 13.57
N THR A 85 5.84 11.37 13.29
CA THR A 85 6.66 11.18 12.09
C THR A 85 8.11 10.80 12.46
N SER A 86 8.86 10.35 11.48
CA SER A 86 10.27 9.93 11.64
C SER A 86 11.21 11.05 12.11
N SER A 87 10.85 12.32 11.95
CA SER A 87 11.61 13.46 12.45
C SER A 87 11.28 13.85 13.90
N GLY A 88 10.31 13.19 14.54
CA GLY A 88 9.77 13.55 15.85
C GLY A 88 8.70 14.66 15.81
N GLU A 89 8.38 15.18 14.64
CA GLU A 89 7.23 16.07 14.43
C GLU A 89 5.92 15.26 14.36
N THR A 90 4.81 15.97 14.43
CA THR A 90 3.48 15.36 14.25
C THR A 90 2.75 15.97 13.07
N LYS A 91 1.80 15.20 12.52
CA LYS A 91 0.88 15.65 11.47
C LYS A 91 -0.55 15.32 11.87
N PRO A 92 -1.53 16.21 11.57
CA PRO A 92 -2.91 15.97 11.95
C PRO A 92 -3.56 14.91 11.05
N TYR A 93 -4.04 13.86 11.66
CA TYR A 93 -4.76 12.75 11.04
C TYR A 93 -6.07 12.48 11.76
N ARG A 94 -6.92 11.67 11.13
CA ARG A 94 -8.04 10.98 11.81
C ARG A 94 -8.07 9.52 11.39
N ALA A 95 -8.54 8.63 12.26
CA ALA A 95 -8.91 7.27 11.90
C ALA A 95 -10.21 7.32 11.10
N PHE A 96 -10.13 7.21 9.76
CA PHE A 96 -11.27 7.37 8.87
C PHE A 96 -12.18 6.16 8.87
N GLY A 97 -11.63 4.99 9.06
CA GLY A 97 -12.33 3.71 9.09
C GLY A 97 -11.38 2.57 9.33
N ASN A 98 -11.90 1.37 9.24
CA ASN A 98 -11.11 0.15 9.28
C ASN A 98 -11.51 -0.80 8.15
N ALA A 99 -10.57 -1.65 7.79
CA ALA A 99 -10.76 -2.73 6.83
C ALA A 99 -10.60 -4.07 7.53
N THR A 100 -11.66 -4.89 7.50
CA THR A 100 -11.66 -6.26 8.02
C THR A 100 -11.56 -7.25 6.86
N PHE A 101 -10.61 -8.16 6.91
CA PHE A 101 -10.37 -9.15 5.86
C PHE A 101 -9.84 -10.47 6.41
N ALA A 102 -10.01 -11.53 5.62
CA ALA A 102 -9.42 -12.84 5.92
C ALA A 102 -8.22 -13.10 5.01
N LEU A 103 -7.13 -13.58 5.60
CA LEU A 103 -5.96 -14.07 4.87
C LEU A 103 -5.44 -15.33 5.54
N ASN A 104 -5.22 -16.38 4.77
CA ASN A 104 -4.81 -17.72 5.26
C ASN A 104 -5.74 -18.27 6.36
N GLY A 105 -7.04 -17.98 6.28
CA GLY A 105 -8.05 -18.45 7.24
C GLY A 105 -8.12 -17.65 8.55
N VAL A 106 -7.30 -16.61 8.73
CA VAL A 106 -7.29 -15.73 9.90
C VAL A 106 -7.89 -14.37 9.52
N THR A 107 -8.70 -13.82 10.40
CA THR A 107 -9.28 -12.48 10.22
C THR A 107 -8.35 -11.42 10.80
N TYR A 108 -8.10 -10.37 10.03
CA TYR A 108 -7.29 -9.21 10.39
C TYR A 108 -8.10 -7.93 10.26
N ILE A 109 -7.69 -6.90 10.99
CA ILE A 109 -8.25 -5.55 10.91
C ILE A 109 -7.08 -4.59 10.76
N LEU A 110 -7.18 -3.66 9.80
CA LEU A 110 -6.27 -2.54 9.65
C LEU A 110 -7.05 -1.22 9.71
N ASN A 111 -6.55 -0.28 10.48
CA ASN A 111 -7.08 1.07 10.51
C ASN A 111 -6.63 1.85 9.27
N ILE A 112 -7.56 2.59 8.69
CA ILE A 112 -7.33 3.46 7.54
C ILE A 112 -7.42 4.90 8.01
N TYR A 113 -6.40 5.69 7.67
CA TYR A 113 -6.27 7.06 8.13
C TYR A 113 -6.53 8.07 7.02
N GLN A 114 -6.82 9.29 7.41
CA GLN A 114 -6.95 10.43 6.52
C GLN A 114 -6.15 11.61 7.06
N SER A 115 -5.24 12.15 6.26
CA SER A 115 -4.50 13.37 6.57
C SER A 115 -5.42 14.58 6.46
N LEU A 116 -5.54 15.37 7.54
CA LEU A 116 -6.39 16.56 7.56
C LEU A 116 -5.79 17.74 6.78
N ASP A 117 -4.51 17.68 6.45
CA ASP A 117 -3.87 18.67 5.60
C ASP A 117 -3.94 18.28 4.12
N LEU A 118 -3.66 17.01 3.81
CA LEU A 118 -3.63 16.56 2.42
C LEU A 118 -5.00 16.65 1.73
N VAL A 119 -6.09 16.38 2.46
CA VAL A 119 -7.47 16.48 1.92
C VAL A 119 -7.87 17.90 1.50
N LYS A 120 -7.13 18.92 1.91
CA LYS A 120 -7.33 20.30 1.47
C LYS A 120 -6.70 20.56 0.09
N THR A 121 -5.88 19.63 -0.40
CA THR A 121 -5.20 19.72 -1.69
C THR A 121 -6.10 19.16 -2.79
N ARG A 122 -6.23 19.90 -3.89
CA ARG A 122 -7.05 19.47 -5.03
C ARG A 122 -6.60 18.10 -5.56
N GLY A 123 -7.56 17.17 -5.67
CA GLY A 123 -7.35 15.80 -6.13
C GLY A 123 -6.98 14.82 -5.01
N TYR A 124 -6.95 15.30 -3.74
CA TYR A 124 -6.73 14.46 -2.56
C TYR A 124 -7.90 14.50 -1.57
N GLU A 125 -9.05 15.02 -1.96
CA GLU A 125 -10.25 15.17 -1.11
C GLU A 125 -10.77 13.81 -0.61
N ASP A 126 -10.62 12.77 -1.41
CA ASP A 126 -11.01 11.39 -1.13
C ASP A 126 -9.83 10.47 -0.77
N TYR A 127 -8.63 11.04 -0.61
CA TYR A 127 -7.42 10.28 -0.30
C TYR A 127 -7.49 9.65 1.09
N LEU A 128 -7.08 8.38 1.15
CA LEU A 128 -6.93 7.61 2.37
C LEU A 128 -5.54 6.98 2.43
N PHE A 129 -5.03 6.85 3.63
CA PHE A 129 -3.70 6.37 3.92
C PHE A 129 -3.75 5.09 4.75
N LEU A 130 -3.12 4.03 4.27
CA LEU A 130 -3.02 2.75 4.95
C LEU A 130 -1.54 2.40 5.21
N PRO A 131 -0.96 2.88 6.33
CA PRO A 131 0.34 2.41 6.78
C PRO A 131 0.18 1.07 7.49
N PHE A 132 1.13 0.14 7.30
CA PHE A 132 1.15 -1.13 8.01
C PHE A 132 2.57 -1.67 8.20
N ARG A 133 2.72 -2.53 9.19
CA ARG A 133 3.91 -3.37 9.39
C ARG A 133 3.51 -4.84 9.36
N ASP A 134 4.46 -5.68 9.02
CA ASP A 134 4.32 -7.13 8.98
C ASP A 134 5.66 -7.82 9.30
N GLU A 135 5.71 -9.14 9.33
CA GLU A 135 6.91 -9.88 9.70
C GLU A 135 8.05 -9.85 8.67
N THR A 136 7.87 -9.19 7.52
CA THR A 136 8.95 -8.94 6.55
C THR A 136 9.77 -7.70 6.88
N ASN A 137 9.25 -6.79 7.73
CA ASN A 137 9.92 -5.55 8.07
C ASN A 137 11.23 -5.76 8.82
N GLY A 138 12.27 -5.05 8.41
CA GLY A 138 13.63 -5.21 8.93
C GLY A 138 14.35 -6.47 8.47
N LYS A 139 13.77 -7.19 7.50
CA LYS A 139 14.35 -8.36 6.83
C LYS A 139 14.41 -8.11 5.32
N GLU A 140 13.29 -8.35 4.62
CA GLU A 140 13.19 -8.14 3.17
C GLU A 140 12.57 -6.79 2.81
N THR A 141 11.93 -6.12 3.78
CA THR A 141 11.32 -4.80 3.59
C THR A 141 11.79 -3.82 4.65
N TYR A 142 11.60 -2.53 4.40
CA TYR A 142 12.01 -1.47 5.31
C TYR A 142 11.44 -1.64 6.72
N GLY A 143 12.28 -1.48 7.73
CA GLY A 143 11.91 -1.70 9.14
C GLY A 143 10.80 -0.78 9.67
N GLY A 144 10.67 0.42 9.10
CA GLY A 144 9.62 1.39 9.46
C GLY A 144 8.24 1.08 8.91
N GLY A 145 8.09 0.06 8.07
CA GLY A 145 6.82 -0.35 7.50
C GLY A 145 6.61 0.05 6.03
N LYS A 146 5.43 -0.26 5.53
CA LYS A 146 4.98 -0.01 4.15
C LYS A 146 3.69 0.79 4.14
N TYR A 147 3.41 1.46 3.03
CA TYR A 147 2.23 2.28 2.82
C TYR A 147 1.43 1.79 1.61
N ILE A 148 0.14 1.97 1.67
CA ILE A 148 -0.78 1.82 0.53
C ILE A 148 -1.65 3.07 0.46
N ASP A 149 -1.71 3.68 -0.73
CA ASP A 149 -2.62 4.78 -1.02
C ASP A 149 -3.98 4.21 -1.41
N LEU A 150 -5.02 4.74 -0.79
CA LEU A 150 -6.38 4.32 -1.03
C LEU A 150 -7.26 5.54 -1.34
N ARG A 151 -8.48 5.28 -1.78
CA ARG A 151 -9.53 6.29 -1.97
C ARG A 151 -10.77 5.88 -1.21
N ILE A 152 -11.59 6.86 -0.82
CA ILE A 152 -12.87 6.59 -0.16
C ILE A 152 -13.72 5.71 -1.08
N PRO A 153 -14.14 4.53 -0.63
CA PRO A 153 -14.98 3.66 -1.45
C PRO A 153 -16.42 4.16 -1.51
N ASP A 154 -17.14 3.84 -2.61
CA ASP A 154 -18.55 4.17 -2.77
C ASP A 154 -19.49 3.39 -1.83
N GLY A 155 -19.00 2.34 -1.18
CA GLY A 155 -19.79 1.45 -0.32
C GLY A 155 -18.99 0.91 0.85
N ASN A 156 -19.34 -0.29 1.28
CA ASN A 156 -18.76 -0.97 2.42
C ASN A 156 -17.68 -2.00 2.07
N GLU A 157 -17.16 -1.97 0.84
CA GLU A 157 -16.02 -2.78 0.41
C GLU A 157 -14.87 -1.88 -0.03
N ILE A 158 -13.65 -2.24 0.33
CA ILE A 158 -12.42 -1.60 -0.12
C ILE A 158 -11.43 -2.65 -0.60
N VAL A 159 -10.72 -2.35 -1.69
CA VAL A 159 -9.66 -3.24 -2.18
C VAL A 159 -8.32 -2.81 -1.58
N ILE A 160 -7.71 -3.69 -0.80
CA ILE A 160 -6.34 -3.56 -0.34
C ILE A 160 -5.46 -4.44 -1.23
N ASP A 161 -4.60 -3.83 -2.01
CA ASP A 161 -3.65 -4.54 -2.86
C ASP A 161 -2.23 -4.39 -2.31
N PHE A 162 -1.82 -5.35 -1.49
CA PHE A 162 -0.48 -5.35 -0.90
C PHE A 162 0.64 -5.43 -1.95
N ASN A 163 0.36 -5.90 -3.17
CA ASN A 163 1.32 -5.86 -4.28
C ASN A 163 1.66 -4.42 -4.72
N GLN A 164 0.83 -3.45 -4.33
CA GLN A 164 1.05 -2.03 -4.58
C GLN A 164 1.57 -1.29 -3.34
N SER A 165 2.04 -2.00 -2.31
CA SER A 165 2.66 -1.36 -1.17
C SER A 165 4.05 -0.82 -1.51
N TYR A 166 4.38 0.34 -0.93
CA TYR A 166 5.65 1.03 -1.13
C TYR A 166 6.24 1.49 0.22
N GLN A 167 7.52 1.87 0.20
CA GLN A 167 8.20 2.41 1.37
C GLN A 167 8.11 3.94 1.41
N PRO A 168 8.08 4.53 2.63
CA PRO A 168 8.18 5.98 2.78
C PRO A 168 9.48 6.53 2.21
N TYR A 169 9.45 7.76 1.70
CA TYR A 169 10.65 8.44 1.17
C TYR A 169 11.77 8.57 2.20
N CYS A 170 11.43 8.66 3.50
CA CYS A 170 12.43 8.72 4.57
C CYS A 170 13.27 7.44 4.72
N ALA A 171 12.84 6.31 4.13
CA ALA A 171 13.67 5.11 4.01
C ALA A 171 14.89 5.32 3.09
N TYR A 172 14.84 6.34 2.24
CA TYR A 172 15.87 6.67 1.25
C TYR A 172 16.53 8.02 1.51
N ASN A 173 15.84 8.91 2.21
CA ASN A 173 16.30 10.26 2.50
C ASN A 173 15.60 10.80 3.75
N ALA A 174 16.19 10.54 4.91
CA ALA A 174 15.66 10.98 6.19
C ALA A 174 15.89 12.49 6.46
N TYR A 175 16.75 13.16 5.66
CA TYR A 175 17.02 14.59 5.83
C TYR A 175 15.89 15.46 5.33
N ASP A 176 15.30 15.11 4.16
CA ASP A 176 14.27 15.93 3.51
C ASP A 176 12.85 15.48 3.82
N TYR A 177 12.69 14.24 4.23
CA TYR A 177 11.37 13.62 4.36
C TYR A 177 11.08 13.19 5.78
N SER A 178 9.99 13.71 6.31
CA SER A 178 9.41 13.33 7.60
C SER A 178 8.13 12.51 7.33
N CYS A 179 8.22 11.21 7.57
CA CYS A 179 7.19 10.26 7.18
C CYS A 179 6.40 9.77 8.40
N PRO A 180 5.08 9.57 8.27
CA PRO A 180 4.26 9.04 9.35
C PRO A 180 4.77 7.68 9.86
N ILE A 181 4.90 7.53 11.18
CA ILE A 181 5.22 6.26 11.79
C ILE A 181 3.97 5.37 11.76
N VAL A 182 4.15 4.10 11.39
CA VAL A 182 3.05 3.13 11.38
C VAL A 182 2.54 2.93 12.81
N PRO A 183 1.25 3.19 13.10
CA PRO A 183 0.65 2.90 14.39
C PRO A 183 0.75 1.42 14.77
N GLU A 184 0.92 1.12 16.06
CA GLU A 184 1.13 -0.24 16.54
C GLU A 184 -0.02 -1.19 16.19
N GLU A 185 -1.24 -0.70 16.20
CA GLU A 185 -2.45 -1.44 15.84
C GLU A 185 -2.49 -1.88 14.39
N ASN A 186 -1.67 -1.29 13.51
CA ASN A 186 -1.53 -1.69 12.11
C ASN A 186 -0.36 -2.67 11.88
N PHE A 187 -0.02 -3.45 12.90
CA PHE A 187 0.90 -4.58 12.76
C PHE A 187 0.15 -5.87 12.41
N LEU A 188 0.55 -6.50 11.32
CA LEU A 188 0.04 -7.80 10.89
C LEU A 188 1.03 -8.90 11.35
N PRO A 189 0.64 -9.80 12.27
CA PRO A 189 1.53 -10.88 12.76
C PRO A 189 1.61 -12.03 11.75
N LEU A 190 1.99 -11.73 10.53
CA LEU A 190 2.27 -12.67 9.45
C LEU A 190 3.16 -11.98 8.41
N ARG A 191 3.71 -12.76 7.49
CA ARG A 191 4.52 -12.27 6.38
C ARG A 191 3.63 -11.85 5.21
N ILE A 192 3.70 -10.60 4.80
CA ILE A 192 3.09 -10.09 3.56
C ILE A 192 4.18 -10.00 2.49
N GLU A 193 4.40 -11.12 1.80
CA GLU A 193 5.39 -11.24 0.72
C GLU A 193 4.84 -10.63 -0.58
N ALA A 194 4.55 -9.32 -0.54
CA ALA A 194 3.98 -8.55 -1.62
C ALA A 194 4.47 -7.10 -1.59
N GLY A 195 4.46 -6.44 -2.75
CA GLY A 195 4.90 -5.06 -2.91
C GLY A 195 6.41 -4.90 -2.93
N VAL A 196 6.87 -3.72 -2.53
CA VAL A 196 8.26 -3.34 -2.60
C VAL A 196 9.11 -4.08 -1.56
N MET A 197 10.31 -4.51 -1.96
CA MET A 197 11.39 -4.98 -1.09
C MET A 197 12.41 -3.84 -0.88
N TYR A 198 13.28 -3.97 0.13
CA TYR A 198 14.25 -2.96 0.48
C TYR A 198 15.66 -3.54 0.62
N ASP A 199 16.59 -3.01 -0.15
CA ASP A 199 17.98 -3.51 -0.18
C ASP A 199 18.87 -2.89 0.91
N ASP A 200 18.36 -1.94 1.69
CA ASP A 200 19.07 -1.26 2.79
C ASP A 200 20.45 -0.69 2.40
N VAL A 201 20.58 -0.20 1.16
CA VAL A 201 21.86 0.31 0.60
C VAL A 201 21.90 1.83 0.45
N TYR A 202 20.84 2.52 0.89
CA TYR A 202 20.61 3.95 0.66
C TYR A 202 20.76 4.77 1.96
N HIS A 203 21.67 4.36 2.83
CA HIS A 203 22.01 5.13 4.02
C HIS A 203 23.03 6.22 3.67
N ASP A 204 22.70 7.46 3.97
CA ASP A 204 23.64 8.58 4.07
C ASP A 204 23.78 9.00 5.53
#